data_53821d382a46d9da32d3ad476c7648ed
#
_entry.id   53821d382a46d9da32d3ad476c7648ed
#
_cell.length_a   1.000
_cell.length_b   1.000
_cell.length_c   1.000
_cell.angle_alpha   90.00
_cell.angle_beta   90.00
_cell.angle_gamma   90.00
#
_symmetry.space_group_name_H-M   'P 1'
#
loop_
_entity.id
_entity.type
_entity.pdbx_description
1 polymer ?
#
loop_
_entity_poly.entity_id
_entity_poly.type
_entity_poly.pdbx_seq_one_letter_code
_entity_poly.pdbx_strand_id
1 'polypeptide(L)'
;MAPMYKQHSIPGFPDGAQKVCDALYIVEKDGWVQYFLWDDNYFSHLKEDIASRRFILTSLMENGHVRASELEREPLFVPHRTLMNWKAQHRKAGPGSFLNSRPKSSKTVITPEKSAQCAALLAQGISIAQAARQAAIDDSTLRKAVTRGAVLKVVPVATNESGQSGEPGETPGNTGSSANAASSTKSERSRIDAAAADGIGTACTRADERIETALGLATCATTRFEASCDVPMAGLLTGLPALCANGLLGGLDKYLKLPKGFYSALHIVLLLGFMALGRIRRPEGLRSIPPGEFGKVMGLDRVPEVRTLRQKIGHLALTGNPQGWMQELSKQWMQADPAEAGYLYADGHVRVYGGALANLPKRFVSRERLCLRGTTDYWINDAIGRPFFVVSKAVSVGMAEVLIKDIVPQLLASVPNQPDQKALDEDLQLHRFVIVVDRECSNFSFVSELWESRIGVLTYRKNVKDVWPTQEFQKS
;
A
#
# COMPACT_ATOMS: atom_id res chain seq x y z
N MET A 1 42.42 27.21 15.50
CA MET A 1 40.97 27.04 15.30
C MET A 1 40.79 26.48 13.89
N ALA A 2 40.41 25.20 13.78
CA ALA A 2 40.09 24.58 12.49
C ALA A 2 38.69 25.06 12.04
N PRO A 3 38.48 25.33 10.75
CA PRO A 3 37.19 25.74 10.27
C PRO A 3 36.18 24.59 10.44
N MET A 4 35.12 24.83 11.22
CA MET A 4 33.97 23.92 11.26
C MET A 4 33.37 23.85 9.87
N TYR A 5 33.49 22.70 9.22
CA TYR A 5 32.78 22.41 8.00
C TYR A 5 31.27 22.45 8.29
N LYS A 6 30.56 23.44 7.74
CA LYS A 6 29.12 23.43 7.71
C LYS A 6 28.67 22.18 6.91
N GLN A 7 28.01 21.29 7.59
CA GLN A 7 27.39 20.13 6.95
C GLN A 7 26.37 20.65 5.95
N HIS A 8 26.57 20.43 4.66
CA HIS A 8 25.61 20.79 3.65
C HIS A 8 24.32 19.99 3.85
N SER A 9 23.16 20.67 3.78
CA SER A 9 21.85 20.03 3.80
C SER A 9 21.80 18.97 2.70
N ILE A 10 21.33 17.76 3.03
CA ILE A 10 21.14 16.68 2.08
C ILE A 10 20.03 17.09 1.11
N PRO A 11 20.26 17.13 -0.22
CA PRO A 11 19.21 17.46 -1.18
C PRO A 11 18.05 16.46 -1.06
N GLY A 12 16.84 16.97 -0.82
CA GLY A 12 15.62 16.14 -0.68
C GLY A 12 14.91 16.32 0.67
N PHE A 13 15.58 16.91 1.67
CA PHE A 13 14.94 17.26 2.95
C PHE A 13 14.64 18.76 3.01
N PRO A 14 13.53 19.15 3.66
CA PRO A 14 13.22 20.56 3.89
C PRO A 14 14.32 21.27 4.66
N ASP A 15 14.49 22.57 4.41
CA ASP A 15 15.41 23.38 5.18
C ASP A 15 15.09 23.31 6.68
N GLY A 16 16.13 23.09 7.51
CA GLY A 16 15.97 22.94 8.96
C GLY A 16 15.71 21.49 9.42
N ALA A 17 15.80 20.50 8.55
CA ALA A 17 15.65 19.10 8.94
C ALA A 17 16.77 18.65 9.88
N GLN A 18 16.38 18.09 11.04
CA GLN A 18 17.29 17.54 12.05
C GLN A 18 17.32 16.02 11.95
N LYS A 19 18.49 15.43 11.88
CA LYS A 19 18.71 13.99 11.78
C LYS A 19 18.51 13.33 13.14
N VAL A 20 17.64 12.30 13.20
CA VAL A 20 17.48 11.43 14.37
C VAL A 20 18.31 10.15 14.19
N CYS A 21 18.19 9.51 13.02
CA CYS A 21 18.99 8.36 12.60
C CYS A 21 19.12 8.35 11.07
N ASP A 22 19.78 7.33 10.49
CA ASP A 22 19.95 7.27 9.03
C ASP A 22 18.64 7.19 8.24
N ALA A 23 17.57 6.74 8.88
CA ALA A 23 16.26 6.59 8.26
C ALA A 23 15.26 7.69 8.63
N LEU A 24 15.49 8.44 9.73
CA LEU A 24 14.51 9.38 10.29
C LEU A 24 15.08 10.80 10.44
N TYR A 25 14.34 11.76 9.89
CA TYR A 25 14.58 13.20 10.04
C TYR A 25 13.32 13.87 10.57
N ILE A 26 13.47 14.98 11.27
CA ILE A 26 12.39 15.76 11.85
C ILE A 26 12.53 17.22 11.44
N VAL A 27 11.40 17.85 11.11
CA VAL A 27 11.30 19.29 10.84
C VAL A 27 10.26 19.87 11.75
N GLU A 28 10.60 20.95 12.45
CA GLU A 28 9.64 21.80 13.14
C GLU A 28 9.42 23.08 12.32
N LYS A 29 8.20 23.26 11.82
CA LYS A 29 7.83 24.45 11.05
C LYS A 29 6.37 24.83 11.33
N ASP A 30 6.11 26.10 11.54
CA ASP A 30 4.76 26.69 11.69
C ASP A 30 3.89 25.97 12.75
N GLY A 31 4.50 25.54 13.86
CA GLY A 31 3.79 24.82 14.93
C GLY A 31 3.53 23.35 14.64
N TRP A 32 3.99 22.83 13.53
CA TRP A 32 3.93 21.43 13.16
C TRP A 32 5.27 20.74 13.34
N VAL A 33 5.21 19.45 13.73
CA VAL A 33 6.36 18.54 13.75
C VAL A 33 6.12 17.51 12.66
N GLN A 34 7.03 17.44 11.70
CA GLN A 34 6.98 16.54 10.56
C GLN A 34 8.10 15.50 10.68
N TYR A 35 7.77 14.24 10.43
CA TYR A 35 8.69 13.12 10.45
C TYR A 35 8.91 12.60 9.04
N PHE A 36 10.14 12.60 8.59
CA PHE A 36 10.52 12.09 7.27
C PHE A 36 11.25 10.76 7.44
N LEU A 37 10.68 9.72 6.87
CA LEU A 37 11.37 8.44 6.72
C LEU A 37 11.97 8.39 5.31
N TRP A 38 13.29 8.37 5.26
CA TRP A 38 14.06 8.51 4.02
C TRP A 38 13.82 9.90 3.42
N ASP A 39 13.03 9.99 2.35
CA ASP A 39 12.67 11.23 1.64
C ASP A 39 11.15 11.51 1.67
N ASP A 40 10.37 10.61 2.24
CA ASP A 40 8.91 10.74 2.31
C ASP A 40 8.47 11.35 3.66
N ASN A 41 7.56 12.33 3.62
CA ASN A 41 6.85 12.78 4.83
C ASN A 41 5.94 11.65 5.31
N TYR A 42 6.34 11.01 6.40
CA TYR A 42 5.69 9.82 6.92
C TYR A 42 4.56 10.15 7.88
N PHE A 43 4.79 11.13 8.77
CA PHE A 43 3.81 11.61 9.73
C PHE A 43 4.00 13.11 10.01
N SER A 44 2.91 13.76 10.41
CA SER A 44 2.95 15.12 10.96
C SER A 44 1.94 15.26 12.10
N HIS A 45 2.24 16.09 13.07
CA HIS A 45 1.32 16.47 14.16
C HIS A 45 1.60 17.89 14.65
N LEU A 46 0.61 18.50 15.30
CA LEU A 46 0.81 19.76 15.97
C LEU A 46 1.79 19.60 17.14
N LYS A 47 2.68 20.54 17.37
CA LYS A 47 3.70 20.49 18.45
C LYS A 47 3.09 20.20 19.83
N GLU A 48 1.88 20.71 20.07
CA GLU A 48 1.13 20.52 21.33
C GLU A 48 0.43 19.15 21.44
N ASP A 49 0.30 18.41 20.31
CA ASP A 49 -0.36 17.11 20.32
C ASP A 49 0.58 15.99 20.81
N ILE A 50 0.66 15.89 22.12
CA ILE A 50 1.48 14.90 22.82
C ILE A 50 0.99 13.47 22.53
N ALA A 51 -0.31 13.27 22.27
CA ALA A 51 -0.89 11.96 22.02
C ALA A 51 -0.40 11.42 20.68
N SER A 52 -0.48 12.20 19.62
CA SER A 52 0.04 11.85 18.29
C SER A 52 1.56 11.67 18.32
N ARG A 53 2.31 12.53 19.01
CA ARG A 53 3.75 12.35 19.21
C ARG A 53 4.09 10.98 19.80
N ARG A 54 3.42 10.58 20.89
CA ARG A 54 3.63 9.28 21.55
C ARG A 54 3.32 8.13 20.62
N PHE A 55 2.20 8.21 19.91
CA PHE A 55 1.79 7.20 18.94
C PHE A 55 2.82 7.04 17.83
N ILE A 56 3.24 8.15 17.20
CA ILE A 56 4.18 8.17 16.07
C ILE A 56 5.53 7.56 16.49
N LEU A 57 6.13 8.03 17.58
CA LEU A 57 7.42 7.52 18.05
C LEU A 57 7.36 6.05 18.43
N THR A 58 6.25 5.59 19.02
CA THR A 58 6.05 4.19 19.37
C THR A 58 5.88 3.34 18.12
N SER A 59 5.11 3.81 17.14
CA SER A 59 4.90 3.15 15.86
C SER A 59 6.22 2.99 15.09
N LEU A 60 7.06 4.01 15.06
CA LEU A 60 8.38 3.97 14.44
C LEU A 60 9.30 2.92 15.08
N MET A 61 9.26 2.78 16.43
CA MET A 61 10.02 1.74 17.15
C MET A 61 9.46 0.33 16.90
N GLU A 62 8.14 0.15 16.89
CA GLU A 62 7.52 -1.17 16.66
C GLU A 62 7.75 -1.67 15.23
N ASN A 63 7.77 -0.76 14.26
CA ASN A 63 8.05 -1.06 12.86
C ASN A 63 9.56 -1.22 12.56
N GLY A 64 10.43 -1.02 13.56
CA GLY A 64 11.87 -1.19 13.40
C GLY A 64 12.58 -0.10 12.61
N HIS A 65 11.94 1.05 12.41
CA HIS A 65 12.54 2.19 11.70
C HIS A 65 13.54 2.94 12.57
N VAL A 66 13.33 2.93 13.89
CA VAL A 66 14.16 3.67 14.86
C VAL A 66 14.36 2.81 16.12
N ARG A 67 15.54 2.88 16.70
CA ARG A 67 15.86 2.25 18.00
C ARG A 67 15.55 3.22 19.14
N ALA A 68 15.23 2.69 20.32
CA ALA A 68 15.00 3.52 21.51
C ALA A 68 16.21 4.43 21.82
N SER A 69 17.43 3.90 21.70
CA SER A 69 18.68 4.64 21.91
C SER A 69 18.90 5.83 20.97
N GLU A 70 18.25 5.85 19.81
CA GLU A 70 18.31 6.96 18.86
C GLU A 70 17.32 8.06 19.22
N LEU A 71 16.19 7.71 19.83
CA LEU A 71 15.19 8.67 20.34
C LEU A 71 15.57 9.31 21.68
N GLU A 72 16.55 8.75 22.38
CA GLU A 72 17.10 9.30 23.62
C GLU A 72 18.06 10.47 23.38
N ARG A 73 18.57 10.58 22.17
CA ARG A 73 19.54 11.62 21.75
C ARG A 73 18.82 12.81 21.12
N GLU A 74 19.62 13.86 20.81
CA GLU A 74 19.14 14.96 19.97
C GLU A 74 18.50 14.43 18.67
N PRO A 75 17.45 15.08 18.20
CA PRO A 75 16.76 16.26 18.74
C PRO A 75 15.59 15.95 19.68
N LEU A 76 15.31 14.68 19.99
CA LEU A 76 14.06 14.28 20.66
C LEU A 76 14.15 14.17 22.18
N PHE A 77 15.29 13.74 22.73
CA PHE A 77 15.57 13.60 24.16
C PHE A 77 14.48 12.86 24.98
N VAL A 78 13.93 11.74 24.46
CA VAL A 78 12.90 10.98 25.17
C VAL A 78 13.54 9.92 26.06
N PRO A 79 13.32 9.92 27.38
CA PRO A 79 13.95 8.95 28.28
C PRO A 79 13.58 7.50 27.93
N HIS A 80 14.56 6.58 28.00
CA HIS A 80 14.40 5.15 27.70
C HIS A 80 13.19 4.51 28.38
N ARG A 81 13.07 4.73 29.68
CA ARG A 81 11.94 4.22 30.47
C ARG A 81 10.59 4.66 29.93
N THR A 82 10.50 5.92 29.44
CA THR A 82 9.28 6.47 28.85
C THR A 82 8.94 5.77 27.54
N LEU A 83 9.94 5.56 26.68
CA LEU A 83 9.79 4.84 25.41
C LEU A 83 9.34 3.39 25.64
N MET A 84 9.93 2.69 26.60
CA MET A 84 9.53 1.32 26.94
C MET A 84 8.12 1.25 27.52
N ASN A 85 7.71 2.21 28.33
CA ASN A 85 6.34 2.29 28.84
C ASN A 85 5.33 2.52 27.72
N TRP A 86 5.63 3.39 26.76
CA TRP A 86 4.78 3.61 25.60
C TRP A 86 4.68 2.35 24.72
N LYS A 87 5.80 1.67 24.51
CA LYS A 87 5.85 0.42 23.77
C LYS A 87 5.01 -0.67 24.45
N ALA A 88 5.11 -0.82 25.76
CA ALA A 88 4.30 -1.75 26.54
C ALA A 88 2.79 -1.39 26.49
N GLN A 89 2.45 -0.09 26.59
CA GLN A 89 1.08 0.39 26.47
C GLN A 89 0.50 0.11 25.08
N HIS A 90 1.26 0.37 24.02
CA HIS A 90 0.87 0.09 22.64
C HIS A 90 0.59 -1.40 22.40
N ARG A 91 1.47 -2.28 22.91
CA ARG A 91 1.30 -3.74 22.79
C ARG A 91 0.09 -4.26 23.56
N LYS A 92 -0.18 -3.70 24.76
CA LYS A 92 -1.26 -4.16 25.63
C LYS A 92 -2.64 -3.66 25.19
N ALA A 93 -2.75 -2.42 24.74
CA ALA A 93 -4.03 -1.74 24.53
C ALA A 93 -4.20 -1.15 23.13
N GLY A 94 -3.26 -1.42 22.22
CA GLY A 94 -3.27 -0.96 20.83
C GLY A 94 -3.06 0.54 20.64
N PRO A 95 -3.03 1.01 19.38
CA PRO A 95 -2.77 2.42 19.04
C PRO A 95 -3.78 3.41 19.62
N GLY A 96 -5.05 3.01 19.73
CA GLY A 96 -6.12 3.85 20.32
C GLY A 96 -5.86 4.25 21.78
N SER A 97 -4.98 3.54 22.49
CA SER A 97 -4.65 3.85 23.89
C SER A 97 -3.98 5.21 24.09
N PHE A 98 -3.33 5.75 23.06
CA PHE A 98 -2.72 7.08 23.09
C PHE A 98 -3.72 8.18 22.76
N LEU A 99 -4.65 7.92 21.83
CA LEU A 99 -5.62 8.88 21.33
C LEU A 99 -6.82 9.05 22.26
N ASN A 100 -7.20 7.97 22.97
CA ASN A 100 -8.34 7.95 23.90
C ASN A 100 -7.94 8.26 25.34
N SER A 101 -6.70 8.64 25.63
CA SER A 101 -6.26 9.01 26.96
C SER A 101 -6.87 10.35 27.36
N ARG A 102 -8.10 10.30 27.94
CA ARG A 102 -8.56 11.42 28.78
C ARG A 102 -7.48 11.63 29.85
N PRO A 103 -7.06 12.88 30.11
CA PRO A 103 -6.18 13.14 31.21
C PRO A 103 -6.84 12.51 32.45
N LYS A 104 -6.15 11.58 33.11
CA LYS A 104 -6.58 11.07 34.40
C LYS A 104 -6.65 12.29 35.30
N SER A 105 -7.87 12.77 35.62
CA SER A 105 -8.04 13.79 36.64
C SER A 105 -7.46 13.19 37.89
N SER A 106 -6.39 13.75 38.37
CA SER A 106 -5.74 13.38 39.59
C SER A 106 -6.64 13.84 40.73
N LYS A 107 -7.45 13.00 41.22
CA LYS A 107 -8.23 12.97 42.47
C LYS A 107 -9.67 12.61 42.15
N THR A 108 -10.06 11.42 42.57
CA THR A 108 -11.46 11.01 42.64
C THR A 108 -12.14 11.96 43.64
N VAL A 109 -12.85 12.97 43.17
CA VAL A 109 -13.53 13.97 44.00
C VAL A 109 -14.64 13.34 44.84
N ILE A 110 -15.19 12.20 44.38
CA ILE A 110 -16.18 11.42 45.11
C ILE A 110 -15.49 10.15 45.65
N THR A 111 -15.08 10.20 46.90
CA THR A 111 -14.60 9.01 47.61
C THR A 111 -15.79 8.09 47.97
N PRO A 112 -15.57 6.79 48.25
CA PRO A 112 -16.64 5.87 48.66
C PRO A 112 -17.47 6.39 49.84
N GLU A 113 -16.84 7.06 50.80
CA GLU A 113 -17.48 7.70 51.95
C GLU A 113 -18.42 8.84 51.54
N LYS A 114 -17.95 9.73 50.69
CA LYS A 114 -18.79 10.82 50.13
C LYS A 114 -19.91 10.32 49.25
N SER A 115 -19.70 9.22 48.54
CA SER A 115 -20.74 8.55 47.74
C SER A 115 -21.85 8.01 48.61
N ALA A 116 -21.49 7.34 49.73
CA ALA A 116 -22.46 6.83 50.72
C ALA A 116 -23.23 7.97 51.42
N GLN A 117 -22.53 9.04 51.81
CA GLN A 117 -23.15 10.24 52.42
C GLN A 117 -24.16 10.89 51.45
N CYS A 118 -23.79 11.08 50.18
CA CYS A 118 -24.71 11.64 49.17
C CYS A 118 -25.88 10.73 48.92
N ALA A 119 -25.72 9.40 48.86
CA ALA A 119 -26.82 8.45 48.72
C ALA A 119 -27.80 8.50 49.88
N ALA A 120 -27.32 8.59 51.13
CA ALA A 120 -28.14 8.73 52.32
C ALA A 120 -28.97 10.03 52.32
N LEU A 121 -28.36 11.16 51.93
CA LEU A 121 -29.04 12.45 51.85
C LEU A 121 -30.11 12.45 50.73
N LEU A 122 -29.84 11.81 49.61
CA LEU A 122 -30.78 11.67 48.50
C LEU A 122 -31.95 10.74 48.86
N ALA A 123 -31.73 9.70 49.68
CA ALA A 123 -32.75 8.81 50.19
C ALA A 123 -33.72 9.52 51.18
N GLN A 124 -33.24 10.59 51.86
CA GLN A 124 -34.05 11.44 52.73
C GLN A 124 -34.86 12.50 51.97
N GLY A 125 -34.89 12.46 50.62
CA GLY A 125 -35.61 13.39 49.79
C GLY A 125 -34.96 14.76 49.60
N ILE A 126 -33.72 14.94 50.02
CA ILE A 126 -32.96 16.17 49.86
C ILE A 126 -32.57 16.34 48.39
N SER A 127 -32.69 17.56 47.86
CA SER A 127 -32.35 17.84 46.46
C SER A 127 -30.84 17.63 46.15
N ILE A 128 -30.50 17.25 44.91
CA ILE A 128 -29.10 17.01 44.50
C ILE A 128 -28.22 18.23 44.83
N ALA A 129 -28.74 19.44 44.62
CA ALA A 129 -27.97 20.68 44.90
C ALA A 129 -27.69 20.88 46.41
N GLN A 130 -28.65 20.52 47.27
CA GLN A 130 -28.45 20.57 48.74
C GLN A 130 -27.54 19.48 49.23
N ALA A 131 -27.69 18.23 48.73
CA ALA A 131 -26.82 17.11 49.04
C ALA A 131 -25.35 17.39 48.61
N ALA A 132 -25.15 18.01 47.44
CA ALA A 132 -23.83 18.42 46.97
C ALA A 132 -23.17 19.46 47.91
N ARG A 133 -23.93 20.45 48.38
CA ARG A 133 -23.41 21.47 49.33
C ARG A 133 -23.02 20.83 50.65
N GLN A 134 -23.83 19.89 51.22
CA GLN A 134 -23.57 19.23 52.48
C GLN A 134 -22.37 18.28 52.40
N ALA A 135 -22.16 17.63 51.28
CA ALA A 135 -21.02 16.76 51.03
C ALA A 135 -19.76 17.49 50.56
N ALA A 136 -19.80 18.81 50.42
CA ALA A 136 -18.74 19.65 49.86
C ALA A 136 -18.24 19.13 48.50
N ILE A 137 -19.18 18.90 47.60
CA ILE A 137 -18.95 18.42 46.22
C ILE A 137 -19.63 19.42 45.25
N ASP A 138 -19.05 19.67 44.10
CA ASP A 138 -19.70 20.48 43.06
C ASP A 138 -20.97 19.80 42.55
N ASP A 139 -22.06 20.60 42.41
CA ASP A 139 -23.38 20.13 41.96
C ASP A 139 -23.34 19.38 40.64
N SER A 140 -22.58 19.88 39.68
CA SER A 140 -22.41 19.26 38.37
C SER A 140 -21.71 17.87 38.47
N THR A 141 -20.80 17.72 39.43
CA THR A 141 -20.07 16.47 39.70
C THR A 141 -21.00 15.44 40.33
N LEU A 142 -21.84 15.83 41.28
CA LEU A 142 -22.80 14.93 41.92
C LEU A 142 -23.90 14.50 40.93
N ARG A 143 -24.43 15.42 40.12
CA ARG A 143 -25.41 15.09 39.04
C ARG A 143 -24.87 14.03 38.09
N LYS A 144 -23.62 14.20 37.62
CA LYS A 144 -22.95 13.23 36.74
C LYS A 144 -22.72 11.87 37.44
N ALA A 145 -22.47 11.85 38.76
CA ALA A 145 -22.31 10.63 39.51
C ALA A 145 -23.64 9.87 39.68
N VAL A 146 -24.74 10.57 39.93
CA VAL A 146 -26.09 10.01 40.01
C VAL A 146 -26.50 9.46 38.65
N THR A 147 -26.29 10.21 37.53
CA THR A 147 -26.61 9.77 36.17
C THR A 147 -25.81 8.54 35.74
N ARG A 148 -24.59 8.37 36.25
CA ARG A 148 -23.74 7.20 35.97
C ARG A 148 -23.99 6.01 36.90
N GLY A 149 -24.94 6.11 37.83
CA GLY A 149 -25.21 5.06 38.82
C GLY A 149 -24.14 4.88 39.89
N ALA A 150 -23.16 5.83 39.99
CA ALA A 150 -22.14 5.79 41.03
C ALA A 150 -22.65 6.26 42.42
N VAL A 151 -23.81 6.93 42.45
CA VAL A 151 -24.58 7.29 43.65
C VAL A 151 -26.02 6.94 43.38
N LEU A 152 -26.62 6.00 44.15
CA LEU A 152 -27.99 5.56 43.97
C LEU A 152 -28.97 6.60 44.53
N LYS A 153 -29.92 7.05 43.69
CA LYS A 153 -31.06 7.83 44.14
C LYS A 153 -32.24 6.88 44.39
N VAL A 154 -32.52 6.55 45.62
CA VAL A 154 -33.72 5.80 45.99
C VAL A 154 -34.90 6.78 45.91
N VAL A 155 -35.83 6.57 44.95
CA VAL A 155 -37.11 7.30 44.88
C VAL A 155 -38.08 6.54 45.74
N PRO A 156 -38.77 7.16 46.73
CA PRO A 156 -39.84 6.50 47.44
C PRO A 156 -40.98 6.26 46.47
N VAL A 157 -41.45 5.03 46.33
CA VAL A 157 -42.62 4.63 45.58
C VAL A 157 -43.84 5.14 46.34
N ALA A 158 -44.50 6.15 45.79
CA ALA A 158 -45.88 6.47 46.16
C ALA A 158 -46.84 5.60 45.31
N THR A 159 -47.48 4.67 45.98
CA THR A 159 -48.65 3.94 45.48
C THR A 159 -49.77 4.88 45.15
N ASN A 160 -50.28 4.84 43.91
CA ASN A 160 -51.69 5.14 43.63
C ASN A 160 -52.15 4.29 42.45
N GLU A 161 -53.17 3.50 42.76
CA GLU A 161 -54.00 2.68 41.90
C GLU A 161 -54.96 3.50 41.03
N SER A 162 -55.46 2.86 40.00
CA SER A 162 -56.64 3.12 39.18
C SER A 162 -56.30 3.72 37.81
N GLY A 163 -56.70 3.18 36.67
CA GLY A 163 -57.75 2.27 36.30
C GLY A 163 -58.14 2.58 34.85
N GLN A 164 -58.42 1.54 34.11
CA GLN A 164 -59.27 1.48 32.91
C GLN A 164 -58.77 1.95 31.55
N SER A 165 -58.46 0.98 30.67
CA SER A 165 -59.34 0.49 29.55
C SER A 165 -59.54 1.41 28.34
N GLY A 166 -59.22 0.88 27.14
CA GLY A 166 -59.75 1.35 25.88
C GLY A 166 -58.90 0.96 24.66
N GLU A 167 -59.15 -0.21 24.10
CA GLU A 167 -58.93 -0.54 22.68
C GLU A 167 -60.15 -0.11 21.83
N PRO A 168 -60.21 -0.22 20.50
CA PRO A 168 -59.18 -0.21 19.44
C PRO A 168 -59.55 0.76 18.27
N GLY A 169 -58.67 0.91 17.31
CA GLY A 169 -59.00 1.61 16.06
C GLY A 169 -57.99 1.32 14.94
N GLU A 170 -58.46 0.60 13.95
CA GLU A 170 -57.76 0.14 12.76
C GLU A 170 -57.34 1.23 11.74
N THR A 171 -56.16 1.04 11.15
CA THR A 171 -55.73 1.02 9.73
C THR A 171 -55.99 2.23 8.79
N PRO A 172 -55.34 2.35 7.61
CA PRO A 172 -54.01 1.92 7.13
C PRO A 172 -53.25 3.02 6.34
N GLY A 173 -51.97 2.79 6.00
CA GLY A 173 -51.29 3.66 5.04
C GLY A 173 -49.80 3.35 4.84
N ASN A 174 -49.57 2.39 4.04
CA ASN A 174 -48.52 2.17 3.04
C ASN A 174 -47.37 3.17 2.97
N THR A 175 -46.15 2.75 3.31
CA THR A 175 -44.93 3.06 2.55
C THR A 175 -43.90 1.96 2.80
N GLY A 176 -43.63 1.18 1.78
CA GLY A 176 -42.60 0.17 1.76
C GLY A 176 -41.22 0.77 1.53
N SER A 177 -40.23 -0.06 1.76
CA SER A 177 -38.80 0.09 1.34
C SER A 177 -37.86 0.74 2.32
N SER A 178 -37.58 0.06 3.41
CA SER A 178 -36.29 0.24 4.13
C SER A 178 -35.85 -0.98 4.95
N ALA A 179 -36.59 -2.08 4.93
CA ALA A 179 -36.30 -3.26 5.76
C ALA A 179 -35.22 -4.22 5.19
N ASN A 180 -34.94 -4.18 3.88
CA ASN A 180 -34.03 -5.14 3.26
C ASN A 180 -32.53 -4.82 3.42
N ALA A 181 -32.14 -3.54 3.56
CA ALA A 181 -30.75 -3.18 3.75
C ALA A 181 -30.24 -3.48 5.19
N ALA A 182 -31.13 -3.35 6.18
CA ALA A 182 -30.75 -3.64 7.57
C ALA A 182 -30.71 -5.14 7.89
N SER A 183 -31.47 -5.97 7.16
CA SER A 183 -31.45 -7.43 7.35
C SER A 183 -30.24 -8.08 6.70
N SER A 184 -29.76 -7.56 5.55
CA SER A 184 -28.54 -8.05 4.90
C SER A 184 -27.29 -7.75 5.73
N THR A 185 -27.18 -6.57 6.32
CA THR A 185 -26.06 -6.19 7.20
C THR A 185 -26.03 -6.99 8.51
N LYS A 186 -27.18 -7.33 9.08
CA LYS A 186 -27.24 -8.21 10.28
C LYS A 186 -26.84 -9.64 9.95
N SER A 187 -27.26 -10.19 8.82
CA SER A 187 -26.88 -11.53 8.37
C SER A 187 -25.38 -11.61 8.05
N GLU A 188 -24.81 -10.58 7.43
CA GLU A 188 -23.39 -10.52 7.09
C GLU A 188 -22.50 -10.37 8.35
N ARG A 189 -22.91 -9.55 9.31
CA ARG A 189 -22.24 -9.44 10.62
C ARG A 189 -22.27 -10.77 11.38
N SER A 190 -23.39 -11.46 11.41
CA SER A 190 -23.51 -12.78 12.05
C SER A 190 -22.60 -13.83 11.38
N ARG A 191 -22.44 -13.79 10.05
CA ARG A 191 -21.50 -14.68 9.32
C ARG A 191 -20.05 -14.34 9.60
N ILE A 192 -19.71 -13.06 9.66
CA ILE A 192 -18.37 -12.59 10.02
C ILE A 192 -18.00 -13.02 11.43
N ASP A 193 -18.91 -12.88 12.38
CA ASP A 193 -18.71 -13.28 13.77
C ASP A 193 -18.56 -14.80 13.90
N ALA A 194 -19.34 -15.59 13.15
CA ALA A 194 -19.22 -17.04 13.11
C ALA A 194 -17.88 -17.46 12.48
N ALA A 195 -17.45 -16.86 11.37
CA ALA A 195 -16.18 -17.13 10.74
C ALA A 195 -14.98 -16.74 11.62
N ALA A 196 -15.11 -15.66 12.42
CA ALA A 196 -14.09 -15.27 13.39
C ALA A 196 -14.02 -16.26 14.57
N ALA A 197 -15.14 -16.79 15.02
CA ALA A 197 -15.21 -17.84 16.06
C ALA A 197 -14.57 -19.14 15.58
N ASP A 198 -14.70 -19.47 14.29
CA ASP A 198 -14.06 -20.64 13.67
C ASP A 198 -12.57 -20.43 13.36
N GLY A 199 -12.01 -19.25 13.64
CA GLY A 199 -10.61 -18.95 13.39
C GLY A 199 -10.24 -18.75 11.92
N ILE A 200 -11.21 -18.61 11.02
CA ILE A 200 -10.99 -18.50 9.56
C ILE A 200 -10.57 -17.09 9.14
N GLY A 201 -10.66 -16.12 10.01
CA GLY A 201 -10.22 -14.74 9.81
C GLY A 201 -11.33 -13.78 9.38
N THR A 202 -11.00 -12.48 9.40
CA THR A 202 -11.95 -11.40 9.12
C THR A 202 -12.50 -11.48 7.69
N ALA A 203 -13.82 -11.33 7.54
CA ALA A 203 -14.55 -11.36 6.26
C ALA A 203 -14.52 -12.70 5.52
N CYS A 204 -14.10 -13.79 6.14
CA CYS A 204 -14.22 -15.14 5.59
C CYS A 204 -15.65 -15.65 5.75
N THR A 205 -16.47 -15.50 4.70
CA THR A 205 -17.87 -15.95 4.71
C THR A 205 -18.10 -17.22 3.88
N ARG A 206 -17.08 -17.67 3.13
CA ARG A 206 -17.13 -18.86 2.28
C ARG A 206 -16.29 -20.00 2.88
N ALA A 207 -16.62 -20.40 4.13
CA ALA A 207 -15.88 -21.42 4.86
C ALA A 207 -15.88 -22.79 4.14
N ASP A 208 -17.04 -23.21 3.63
CA ASP A 208 -17.21 -24.48 2.95
C ASP A 208 -16.33 -24.57 1.70
N GLU A 209 -16.32 -23.53 0.84
CA GLU A 209 -15.47 -23.46 -0.35
C GLU A 209 -13.98 -23.50 0.02
N ARG A 210 -13.59 -22.95 1.17
CA ARG A 210 -12.20 -23.01 1.67
C ARG A 210 -11.83 -24.40 2.10
N ILE A 211 -12.73 -25.11 2.77
CA ILE A 211 -12.54 -26.50 3.17
C ILE A 211 -12.50 -27.41 1.94
N GLU A 212 -13.45 -27.28 1.01
CA GLU A 212 -13.48 -28.07 -0.22
C GLU A 212 -12.20 -27.89 -1.05
N THR A 213 -11.72 -26.64 -1.21
CA THR A 213 -10.47 -26.40 -1.93
C THR A 213 -9.24 -26.91 -1.18
N ALA A 214 -9.23 -26.86 0.15
CA ALA A 214 -8.16 -27.40 0.98
C ALA A 214 -8.10 -28.95 0.91
N LEU A 215 -9.26 -29.62 0.82
CA LEU A 215 -9.38 -31.06 0.64
C LEU A 215 -9.17 -31.51 -0.83
N GLY A 216 -9.00 -30.55 -1.77
CA GLY A 216 -8.82 -30.84 -3.19
C GLY A 216 -10.10 -31.26 -3.93
N LEU A 217 -11.29 -31.10 -3.28
CA LEU A 217 -12.61 -31.38 -3.87
C LEU A 217 -12.99 -30.31 -4.89
N ALA A 218 -12.52 -29.07 -4.71
CA ALA A 218 -12.62 -27.98 -5.67
C ALA A 218 -11.23 -27.48 -6.09
N THR A 219 -11.12 -26.90 -7.28
CA THR A 219 -9.84 -26.37 -7.81
C THR A 219 -9.52 -24.98 -7.29
N CYS A 220 -10.54 -24.12 -7.14
CA CYS A 220 -10.46 -22.76 -6.62
C CYS A 220 -11.86 -22.26 -6.22
N ALA A 221 -11.93 -21.12 -5.57
CA ALA A 221 -13.18 -20.43 -5.28
C ALA A 221 -13.87 -19.98 -6.55
N THR A 222 -15.19 -20.03 -6.56
CA THR A 222 -16.02 -19.53 -7.66
C THR A 222 -16.17 -18.01 -7.54
N THR A 223 -15.95 -17.29 -8.63
CA THR A 223 -16.21 -15.85 -8.67
C THR A 223 -17.73 -15.60 -8.65
N ARG A 224 -18.21 -14.83 -7.67
CA ARG A 224 -19.63 -14.47 -7.51
C ARG A 224 -19.75 -12.98 -7.23
N PHE A 225 -20.54 -12.29 -8.04
CA PHE A 225 -20.85 -10.89 -7.82
C PHE A 225 -22.27 -10.76 -7.29
N GLU A 226 -22.41 -10.04 -6.19
CA GLU A 226 -23.69 -9.72 -5.57
C GLU A 226 -23.91 -8.21 -5.60
N ALA A 227 -25.17 -7.78 -5.71
CA ALA A 227 -25.52 -6.36 -5.63
C ALA A 227 -25.09 -5.83 -4.25
N SER A 228 -24.28 -4.80 -4.24
CA SER A 228 -23.76 -4.19 -3.02
C SER A 228 -23.65 -2.67 -3.22
N CYS A 229 -23.97 -1.91 -2.18
CA CYS A 229 -23.81 -0.46 -2.14
C CYS A 229 -22.49 -0.11 -1.46
N ASP A 230 -21.94 1.07 -1.79
CA ASP A 230 -20.81 1.70 -1.11
C ASP A 230 -19.54 0.81 -1.04
N VAL A 231 -19.25 0.10 -2.13
CA VAL A 231 -18.04 -0.72 -2.22
C VAL A 231 -16.83 0.19 -2.51
N PRO A 232 -15.92 0.35 -1.57
CA PRO A 232 -14.68 1.08 -1.80
C PRO A 232 -13.92 0.49 -3.00
N MET A 233 -13.36 1.35 -3.84
CA MET A 233 -12.59 0.96 -5.02
C MET A 233 -13.40 0.25 -6.12
N ALA A 234 -14.73 0.20 -6.08
CA ALA A 234 -15.55 -0.40 -7.15
C ALA A 234 -15.26 0.21 -8.53
N GLY A 235 -14.83 1.49 -8.57
CA GLY A 235 -14.37 2.14 -9.79
C GLY A 235 -13.21 1.42 -10.52
N LEU A 236 -12.47 0.54 -9.86
CA LEU A 236 -11.43 -0.27 -10.53
C LEU A 236 -12.03 -1.23 -11.58
N LEU A 237 -13.29 -1.62 -11.43
CA LEU A 237 -13.99 -2.47 -12.40
C LEU A 237 -14.10 -1.80 -13.76
N THR A 238 -14.14 -0.47 -13.84
CA THR A 238 -14.16 0.26 -15.12
C THR A 238 -12.88 0.08 -15.93
N GLY A 239 -11.75 -0.23 -15.28
CA GLY A 239 -10.48 -0.54 -15.94
C GLY A 239 -10.35 -1.99 -16.40
N LEU A 240 -11.22 -2.89 -15.93
CA LEU A 240 -11.13 -4.32 -16.27
C LEU A 240 -11.23 -4.61 -17.77
N PRO A 241 -12.14 -4.01 -18.54
CA PRO A 241 -12.19 -4.22 -20.00
C PRO A 241 -10.88 -3.87 -20.70
N ALA A 242 -10.23 -2.76 -20.31
CA ALA A 242 -8.94 -2.36 -20.86
C ALA A 242 -7.81 -3.35 -20.48
N LEU A 243 -7.79 -3.84 -19.24
CA LEU A 243 -6.84 -4.88 -18.82
C LEU A 243 -7.03 -6.17 -19.63
N CYS A 244 -8.27 -6.60 -19.84
CA CYS A 244 -8.59 -7.78 -20.64
C CYS A 244 -8.23 -7.60 -22.12
N ALA A 245 -8.53 -6.43 -22.70
CA ALA A 245 -8.17 -6.10 -24.07
C ALA A 245 -6.65 -6.11 -24.30
N ASN A 246 -5.86 -5.73 -23.28
CA ASN A 246 -4.40 -5.81 -23.29
C ASN A 246 -3.87 -7.21 -22.91
N GLY A 247 -4.72 -8.22 -22.75
CA GLY A 247 -4.31 -9.61 -22.59
C GLY A 247 -4.05 -10.04 -21.15
N LEU A 248 -4.49 -9.28 -20.12
CA LEU A 248 -4.23 -9.62 -18.71
C LEU A 248 -4.62 -11.05 -18.35
N LEU A 249 -5.72 -11.57 -18.91
CA LEU A 249 -6.23 -12.92 -18.62
C LEU A 249 -6.01 -13.89 -19.77
N GLY A 250 -5.49 -13.42 -20.90
CA GLY A 250 -5.25 -14.23 -22.08
C GLY A 250 -4.10 -15.23 -21.91
N GLY A 251 -4.35 -16.51 -22.13
CA GLY A 251 -3.31 -17.54 -22.09
C GLY A 251 -2.66 -17.78 -20.72
N LEU A 252 -3.26 -17.25 -19.65
CA LEU A 252 -2.69 -17.29 -18.30
C LEU A 252 -2.31 -18.69 -17.86
N ASP A 253 -3.18 -19.67 -18.09
CA ASP A 253 -2.99 -21.07 -17.67
C ASP A 253 -1.81 -21.77 -18.38
N LYS A 254 -1.39 -21.25 -19.53
CA LYS A 254 -0.19 -21.75 -20.25
C LYS A 254 1.09 -21.40 -19.49
N TYR A 255 1.13 -20.22 -18.88
CA TYR A 255 2.35 -19.65 -18.30
C TYR A 255 2.39 -19.67 -16.77
N LEU A 256 1.23 -19.46 -16.11
CA LEU A 256 1.15 -19.26 -14.68
C LEU A 256 0.23 -20.31 -14.04
N LYS A 257 0.81 -21.18 -13.21
CA LYS A 257 0.09 -22.25 -12.52
C LYS A 257 0.26 -22.13 -11.02
N LEU A 258 -0.82 -22.33 -10.28
CA LEU A 258 -0.81 -22.46 -8.83
C LEU A 258 -1.39 -23.83 -8.44
N PRO A 259 -0.95 -24.40 -7.31
CA PRO A 259 -1.62 -25.55 -6.71
C PRO A 259 -3.11 -25.22 -6.45
N LYS A 260 -3.94 -26.28 -6.45
CA LYS A 260 -5.33 -26.17 -6.03
C LYS A 260 -5.46 -25.45 -4.70
N GLY A 261 -6.46 -24.64 -4.53
CA GLY A 261 -6.70 -23.85 -3.33
C GLY A 261 -7.61 -22.67 -3.61
N PHE A 262 -8.16 -22.05 -2.58
CA PHE A 262 -9.18 -21.01 -2.68
C PHE A 262 -8.84 -19.91 -3.70
N TYR A 263 -7.59 -19.42 -3.71
CA TYR A 263 -7.13 -18.42 -4.69
C TYR A 263 -6.35 -19.07 -5.83
N SER A 264 -6.88 -19.03 -7.04
CA SER A 264 -6.22 -19.48 -8.28
C SER A 264 -5.20 -18.45 -8.81
N ALA A 265 -4.46 -18.84 -9.86
CA ALA A 265 -3.57 -17.91 -10.57
C ALA A 265 -4.33 -16.70 -11.14
N LEU A 266 -5.53 -16.94 -11.69
CA LEU A 266 -6.41 -15.87 -12.18
C LEU A 266 -6.75 -14.86 -11.09
N HIS A 267 -7.14 -15.32 -9.89
CA HIS A 267 -7.44 -14.42 -8.77
C HIS A 267 -6.23 -13.58 -8.37
N ILE A 268 -5.03 -14.17 -8.37
CA ILE A 268 -3.80 -13.45 -8.01
C ILE A 268 -3.44 -12.42 -9.07
N VAL A 269 -3.48 -12.78 -10.35
CA VAL A 269 -3.14 -11.86 -11.45
C VAL A 269 -4.16 -10.72 -11.54
N LEU A 270 -5.46 -11.01 -11.40
CA LEU A 270 -6.51 -9.99 -11.36
C LEU A 270 -6.31 -9.03 -10.18
N LEU A 271 -5.99 -9.57 -8.99
CA LEU A 271 -5.67 -8.75 -7.82
C LEU A 271 -4.48 -7.84 -8.09
N LEU A 272 -3.40 -8.34 -8.69
CA LEU A 272 -2.24 -7.53 -9.05
C LEU A 272 -2.60 -6.44 -10.07
N GLY A 273 -3.46 -6.74 -11.05
CA GLY A 273 -3.99 -5.77 -11.99
C GLY A 273 -4.78 -4.65 -11.29
N PHE A 274 -5.69 -5.00 -10.38
CA PHE A 274 -6.44 -4.02 -9.59
C PHE A 274 -5.55 -3.24 -8.62
N MET A 275 -4.54 -3.87 -8.03
CA MET A 275 -3.54 -3.16 -7.23
C MET A 275 -2.80 -2.12 -8.08
N ALA A 276 -2.40 -2.46 -9.30
CA ALA A 276 -1.74 -1.52 -10.21
C ALA A 276 -2.65 -0.34 -10.56
N LEU A 277 -3.91 -0.58 -10.94
CA LEU A 277 -4.90 0.47 -11.19
C LEU A 277 -5.15 1.35 -9.97
N GLY A 278 -5.23 0.75 -8.79
CA GLY A 278 -5.38 1.44 -7.50
C GLY A 278 -4.10 2.07 -6.95
N ARG A 279 -2.99 2.04 -7.72
CA ARG A 279 -1.66 2.52 -7.31
C ARG A 279 -1.14 1.89 -6.01
N ILE A 280 -1.57 0.68 -5.71
CA ILE A 280 -1.08 -0.12 -4.58
C ILE A 280 0.21 -0.82 -5.02
N ARG A 281 1.34 -0.19 -4.76
CA ARG A 281 2.64 -0.60 -5.30
C ARG A 281 3.22 -1.88 -4.66
N ARG A 282 2.74 -2.27 -3.47
CA ARG A 282 3.30 -3.39 -2.69
C ARG A 282 2.17 -4.17 -2.03
N PRO A 283 2.31 -5.48 -1.81
CA PRO A 283 1.33 -6.29 -1.07
C PRO A 283 0.99 -5.71 0.31
N GLU A 284 1.94 -5.04 0.97
CA GLU A 284 1.73 -4.40 2.28
C GLU A 284 0.68 -3.29 2.24
N GLY A 285 0.48 -2.63 1.09
CA GLY A 285 -0.56 -1.61 0.91
C GLY A 285 -1.98 -2.16 1.09
N LEU A 286 -2.17 -3.47 0.94
CA LEU A 286 -3.46 -4.12 1.21
C LEU A 286 -3.84 -4.12 2.69
N ARG A 287 -2.89 -3.93 3.62
CA ARG A 287 -3.19 -3.87 5.05
C ARG A 287 -4.06 -2.69 5.46
N SER A 288 -4.04 -1.62 4.69
CA SER A 288 -4.86 -0.43 4.92
C SER A 288 -6.24 -0.50 4.27
N ILE A 289 -6.54 -1.57 3.52
CA ILE A 289 -7.80 -1.74 2.81
C ILE A 289 -8.58 -2.87 3.47
N PRO A 290 -9.88 -2.70 3.78
CA PRO A 290 -10.70 -3.77 4.30
C PRO A 290 -10.73 -4.97 3.32
N PRO A 291 -10.28 -6.17 3.75
CA PRO A 291 -10.07 -7.29 2.83
C PRO A 291 -11.36 -7.79 2.20
N GLY A 292 -12.49 -7.73 2.91
CA GLY A 292 -13.81 -8.11 2.41
C GLY A 292 -14.32 -7.14 1.36
N GLU A 293 -14.13 -5.84 1.55
CA GLU A 293 -14.57 -4.82 0.59
C GLU A 293 -13.80 -4.94 -0.74
N PHE A 294 -12.51 -5.14 -0.68
CA PHE A 294 -11.73 -5.40 -1.89
C PHE A 294 -12.06 -6.78 -2.51
N GLY A 295 -12.42 -7.75 -1.66
CA GLY A 295 -12.92 -9.06 -2.12
C GLY A 295 -14.17 -8.93 -3.00
N LYS A 296 -15.11 -8.07 -2.64
CA LYS A 296 -16.33 -7.78 -3.43
C LYS A 296 -15.99 -7.34 -4.87
N VAL A 297 -14.96 -6.51 -5.05
CA VAL A 297 -14.49 -6.07 -6.38
C VAL A 297 -14.00 -7.26 -7.22
N MET A 298 -13.53 -8.32 -6.58
CA MET A 298 -13.06 -9.54 -7.23
C MET A 298 -14.11 -10.66 -7.30
N GLY A 299 -15.32 -10.44 -6.81
CA GLY A 299 -16.35 -11.48 -6.69
C GLY A 299 -15.99 -12.55 -5.65
N LEU A 300 -15.19 -12.20 -4.66
CA LEU A 300 -14.76 -13.06 -3.55
C LEU A 300 -15.24 -12.48 -2.21
N ASP A 301 -15.26 -13.33 -1.17
CA ASP A 301 -15.56 -12.87 0.19
C ASP A 301 -14.46 -11.95 0.74
N ARG A 302 -13.19 -12.23 0.41
CA ARG A 302 -12.04 -11.39 0.77
C ARG A 302 -10.87 -11.61 -0.17
N VAL A 303 -9.98 -10.63 -0.24
CA VAL A 303 -8.66 -10.80 -0.87
C VAL A 303 -7.71 -11.60 0.03
N PRO A 304 -6.69 -12.26 -0.52
CA PRO A 304 -5.69 -12.98 0.27
C PRO A 304 -4.95 -12.02 1.20
N GLU A 305 -4.58 -12.51 2.37
CA GLU A 305 -3.67 -11.80 3.27
C GLU A 305 -2.31 -11.56 2.62
N VAL A 306 -1.63 -10.52 3.04
CA VAL A 306 -0.32 -10.12 2.50
C VAL A 306 0.67 -11.29 2.49
N ARG A 307 0.69 -12.11 3.55
CA ARG A 307 1.56 -13.30 3.62
C ARG A 307 1.20 -14.32 2.55
N THR A 308 -0.09 -14.63 2.41
CA THR A 308 -0.61 -15.56 1.40
C THR A 308 -0.34 -15.05 -0.02
N LEU A 309 -0.59 -13.75 -0.27
CA LEU A 309 -0.31 -13.15 -1.56
C LEU A 309 1.17 -13.27 -1.93
N ARG A 310 2.09 -12.95 -1.00
CA ARG A 310 3.53 -13.09 -1.21
C ARG A 310 3.95 -14.53 -1.50
N GLN A 311 3.40 -15.49 -0.76
CA GLN A 311 3.67 -16.92 -1.01
C GLN A 311 3.22 -17.35 -2.41
N LYS A 312 2.03 -16.92 -2.84
CA LYS A 312 1.50 -17.23 -4.17
C LYS A 312 2.29 -16.54 -5.28
N ILE A 313 2.66 -15.27 -5.12
CA ILE A 313 3.56 -14.57 -6.06
C ILE A 313 4.91 -15.30 -6.16
N GLY A 314 5.50 -15.66 -5.01
CA GLY A 314 6.75 -16.42 -4.98
C GLY A 314 6.63 -17.77 -5.69
N HIS A 315 5.52 -18.49 -5.50
CA HIS A 315 5.26 -19.74 -6.19
C HIS A 315 5.13 -19.52 -7.71
N LEU A 316 4.35 -18.54 -8.16
CA LEU A 316 4.22 -18.20 -9.58
C LEU A 316 5.57 -17.84 -10.22
N ALA A 317 6.44 -17.14 -9.47
CA ALA A 317 7.77 -16.77 -9.94
C ALA A 317 8.72 -17.99 -10.07
N LEU A 318 8.56 -18.99 -9.19
CA LEU A 318 9.44 -20.17 -9.17
C LEU A 318 8.98 -21.26 -10.13
N THR A 319 7.68 -21.49 -10.29
CA THR A 319 7.11 -22.62 -11.03
C THR A 319 6.46 -22.23 -12.34
N GLY A 320 6.13 -20.96 -12.51
CA GLY A 320 5.56 -20.42 -13.74
C GLY A 320 6.64 -19.93 -14.72
N ASN A 321 6.17 -19.46 -15.87
CA ASN A 321 6.99 -18.78 -16.87
C ASN A 321 6.48 -17.36 -17.14
N PRO A 322 6.61 -16.43 -16.19
CA PRO A 322 6.14 -15.04 -16.37
C PRO A 322 6.87 -14.32 -17.50
N GLN A 323 8.13 -14.67 -17.77
CA GLN A 323 8.88 -14.12 -18.89
C GLN A 323 8.29 -14.55 -20.24
N GLY A 324 7.95 -15.83 -20.41
CA GLY A 324 7.29 -16.33 -21.62
C GLY A 324 5.92 -15.67 -21.83
N TRP A 325 5.18 -15.42 -20.75
CA TRP A 325 3.91 -14.69 -20.82
C TRP A 325 4.11 -13.24 -21.28
N MET A 326 5.08 -12.54 -20.69
CA MET A 326 5.44 -11.17 -21.10
C MET A 326 5.90 -11.11 -22.56
N GLN A 327 6.69 -12.07 -23.03
CA GLN A 327 7.13 -12.16 -24.43
C GLN A 327 5.96 -12.35 -25.39
N GLU A 328 5.01 -13.21 -25.05
CA GLU A 328 3.81 -13.43 -25.84
C GLU A 328 2.97 -12.16 -25.96
N LEU A 329 2.71 -11.51 -24.82
CA LEU A 329 1.98 -10.22 -24.80
C LEU A 329 2.71 -9.14 -25.57
N SER A 330 4.02 -9.01 -25.39
CA SER A 330 4.85 -8.05 -26.11
C SER A 330 4.75 -8.24 -27.62
N LYS A 331 4.84 -9.49 -28.08
CA LYS A 331 4.70 -9.82 -29.50
C LYS A 331 3.31 -9.46 -30.03
N GLN A 332 2.25 -9.77 -29.29
CA GLN A 332 0.88 -9.40 -29.67
C GLN A 332 0.71 -7.87 -29.77
N TRP A 333 1.24 -7.10 -28.82
CA TRP A 333 1.17 -5.64 -28.85
C TRP A 333 1.96 -5.02 -30.00
N MET A 334 3.16 -5.53 -30.29
CA MET A 334 3.96 -5.08 -31.45
C MET A 334 3.28 -5.43 -32.77
N GLN A 335 2.62 -6.58 -32.86
CA GLN A 335 1.85 -6.99 -34.05
C GLN A 335 0.58 -6.16 -34.26
N ALA A 336 -0.04 -5.70 -33.17
CA ALA A 336 -1.23 -4.85 -33.24
C ALA A 336 -0.91 -3.42 -33.76
N ASP A 337 0.30 -2.94 -33.51
CA ASP A 337 0.76 -1.62 -33.94
C ASP A 337 2.21 -1.68 -34.47
N PRO A 338 2.42 -2.24 -35.68
CA PRO A 338 3.75 -2.47 -36.23
C PRO A 338 4.57 -1.18 -36.47
N ALA A 339 3.90 -0.07 -36.77
CA ALA A 339 4.56 1.21 -37.00
C ALA A 339 5.28 1.72 -35.77
N GLU A 340 4.67 1.58 -34.58
CA GLU A 340 5.26 2.00 -33.32
C GLU A 340 6.39 1.05 -32.84
N ALA A 341 6.45 -0.17 -33.37
CA ALA A 341 7.51 -1.13 -33.06
C ALA A 341 8.80 -0.89 -33.87
N GLY A 342 8.82 0.07 -34.79
CA GLY A 342 10.00 0.42 -35.58
C GLY A 342 11.05 1.22 -34.80
N TYR A 343 10.63 1.96 -33.78
CA TYR A 343 11.49 2.76 -32.92
C TYR A 343 11.25 2.38 -31.45
N LEU A 344 12.29 1.83 -30.82
CA LEU A 344 12.20 1.21 -29.49
C LEU A 344 13.11 1.95 -28.51
N TYR A 345 12.53 2.49 -27.46
CA TYR A 345 13.25 3.23 -26.43
C TYR A 345 13.65 2.29 -25.30
N ALA A 346 14.95 2.21 -25.03
CA ALA A 346 15.46 1.44 -23.91
C ALA A 346 15.93 2.38 -22.79
N ASP A 347 15.36 2.22 -21.60
CA ASP A 347 15.71 2.99 -20.40
C ASP A 347 15.92 2.09 -19.19
N GLY A 348 16.89 2.44 -18.35
CA GLY A 348 17.26 1.69 -17.16
C GLY A 348 16.81 2.37 -15.88
N HIS A 349 15.93 1.71 -15.12
CA HIS A 349 15.47 2.16 -13.81
C HIS A 349 16.09 1.33 -12.68
N VAL A 350 16.89 1.97 -11.81
CA VAL A 350 17.51 1.32 -10.66
C VAL A 350 16.48 1.12 -9.55
N ARG A 351 16.33 -0.13 -9.09
CA ARG A 351 15.57 -0.48 -7.90
C ARG A 351 16.50 -0.77 -6.75
N VAL A 352 16.54 0.13 -5.79
CA VAL A 352 17.31 -0.02 -4.56
C VAL A 352 16.70 -1.10 -3.68
N TYR A 353 17.53 -2.01 -3.20
CA TYR A 353 17.14 -3.07 -2.28
C TYR A 353 17.58 -2.77 -0.85
N GLY A 354 16.62 -2.45 0.02
CA GLY A 354 16.85 -2.21 1.45
C GLY A 354 16.70 -3.44 2.35
N GLY A 355 16.44 -4.63 1.78
CA GLY A 355 16.26 -5.86 2.55
C GLY A 355 17.59 -6.53 2.96
N ALA A 356 17.49 -7.47 3.93
CA ALA A 356 18.63 -8.25 4.41
C ALA A 356 18.76 -9.65 3.77
N LEU A 357 17.71 -10.13 3.09
CA LEU A 357 17.63 -11.54 2.64
C LEU A 357 18.43 -11.80 1.34
N ALA A 358 18.46 -10.84 0.42
CA ALA A 358 19.16 -11.03 -0.84
C ALA A 358 20.53 -10.37 -0.81
N ASN A 359 21.57 -11.13 -1.20
CA ASN A 359 22.91 -10.59 -1.36
C ASN A 359 23.09 -10.05 -2.79
N LEU A 360 22.58 -8.84 -3.04
CA LEU A 360 22.69 -8.16 -4.33
C LEU A 360 24.00 -7.36 -4.41
N PRO A 361 24.59 -7.20 -5.60
CA PRO A 361 25.76 -6.36 -5.79
C PRO A 361 25.43 -4.89 -5.54
N LYS A 362 26.48 -4.11 -5.24
CA LYS A 362 26.40 -2.67 -5.06
C LYS A 362 26.92 -1.94 -6.28
N ARG A 363 26.29 -0.83 -6.64
CA ARG A 363 26.76 0.12 -7.65
C ARG A 363 26.49 1.54 -7.17
N PHE A 364 27.27 2.49 -7.63
CA PHE A 364 26.99 3.90 -7.42
C PHE A 364 25.73 4.30 -8.19
N VAL A 365 24.71 4.73 -7.45
CA VAL A 365 23.44 5.20 -8.00
C VAL A 365 23.50 6.73 -8.03
N SER A 366 23.60 7.30 -9.22
CA SER A 366 23.84 8.75 -9.41
C SER A 366 22.76 9.62 -8.79
N ARG A 367 21.50 9.17 -8.85
CA ARG A 367 20.33 9.87 -8.28
C ARG A 367 20.43 9.96 -6.77
N GLU A 368 20.86 8.88 -6.12
CA GLU A 368 21.01 8.77 -4.66
C GLU A 368 22.39 9.21 -4.17
N ARG A 369 23.38 9.37 -5.08
CA ARG A 369 24.79 9.66 -4.78
C ARG A 369 25.42 8.69 -3.77
N LEU A 370 24.97 7.44 -3.75
CA LEU A 370 25.39 6.38 -2.83
C LEU A 370 25.67 5.08 -3.56
N CYS A 371 26.55 4.24 -3.00
CA CYS A 371 26.73 2.87 -3.45
C CYS A 371 25.67 1.98 -2.81
N LEU A 372 24.63 1.65 -3.56
CA LEU A 372 23.47 0.91 -3.10
C LEU A 372 23.37 -0.48 -3.75
N ARG A 373 22.79 -1.43 -2.99
CA ARG A 373 22.44 -2.76 -3.52
C ARG A 373 21.14 -2.66 -4.29
N GLY A 374 21.02 -3.43 -5.37
CA GLY A 374 19.77 -3.45 -6.10
C GLY A 374 19.82 -4.19 -7.42
N THR A 375 18.76 -3.98 -8.19
CA THR A 375 18.60 -4.42 -9.57
C THR A 375 18.36 -3.20 -10.45
N THR A 376 18.62 -3.36 -11.74
CA THR A 376 18.18 -2.40 -12.76
C THR A 376 17.14 -3.07 -13.64
N ASP A 377 15.98 -2.43 -13.78
CA ASP A 377 14.94 -2.82 -14.73
C ASP A 377 15.15 -2.04 -16.01
N TYR A 378 15.47 -2.74 -17.09
CA TYR A 378 15.61 -2.17 -18.44
C TYR A 378 14.27 -2.31 -19.17
N TRP A 379 13.60 -1.20 -19.34
CA TRP A 379 12.28 -1.12 -20.00
C TRP A 379 12.45 -0.86 -21.48
N ILE A 380 11.69 -1.58 -22.28
CA ILE A 380 11.58 -1.35 -23.72
C ILE A 380 10.20 -0.79 -23.99
N ASN A 381 10.17 0.42 -24.54
CA ASN A 381 8.95 1.18 -24.80
C ASN A 381 8.87 1.58 -26.27
N ASP A 382 7.65 1.87 -26.74
CA ASP A 382 7.44 2.51 -28.03
C ASP A 382 7.69 4.04 -27.99
N ALA A 383 7.48 4.71 -29.11
CA ALA A 383 7.67 6.16 -29.26
C ALA A 383 6.73 7.00 -28.38
N ILE A 384 5.57 6.49 -28.01
CA ILE A 384 4.60 7.16 -27.15
C ILE A 384 4.71 6.75 -25.66
N GLY A 385 5.70 5.93 -25.32
CA GLY A 385 6.02 5.54 -23.94
C GLY A 385 5.24 4.34 -23.40
N ARG A 386 4.56 3.56 -24.26
CA ARG A 386 3.92 2.30 -23.83
C ARG A 386 4.98 1.21 -23.67
N PRO A 387 5.04 0.50 -22.52
CA PRO A 387 6.03 -0.55 -22.31
C PRO A 387 5.64 -1.83 -23.05
N PHE A 388 6.59 -2.42 -23.77
CA PHE A 388 6.46 -3.73 -24.37
C PHE A 388 6.91 -4.83 -23.40
N PHE A 389 8.12 -4.70 -22.85
CA PHE A 389 8.65 -5.65 -21.88
C PHE A 389 9.75 -5.04 -21.01
N VAL A 390 10.16 -5.78 -19.99
CA VAL A 390 11.22 -5.38 -19.06
C VAL A 390 12.20 -6.52 -18.83
N VAL A 391 13.49 -6.18 -18.76
CA VAL A 391 14.56 -7.12 -18.38
C VAL A 391 15.18 -6.63 -17.08
N SER A 392 15.09 -7.45 -16.01
CA SER A 392 15.68 -7.12 -14.72
C SER A 392 17.05 -7.80 -14.55
N LYS A 393 18.07 -7.02 -14.25
CA LYS A 393 19.43 -7.51 -13.98
C LYS A 393 19.96 -6.93 -12.68
N ALA A 394 21.04 -7.53 -12.19
CA ALA A 394 21.78 -6.97 -11.07
C ALA A 394 22.28 -5.55 -11.40
N VAL A 395 22.28 -4.65 -10.43
CA VAL A 395 22.65 -3.23 -10.63
C VAL A 395 24.06 -3.04 -11.20
N SER A 396 24.93 -4.06 -11.06
CA SER A 396 26.32 -4.06 -11.59
C SER A 396 26.42 -4.32 -13.09
N VAL A 397 25.37 -4.87 -13.72
CA VAL A 397 25.34 -5.17 -15.16
C VAL A 397 25.03 -3.90 -15.94
N GLY A 398 25.83 -3.58 -16.97
CA GLY A 398 25.64 -2.38 -17.78
C GLY A 398 24.57 -2.53 -18.84
N MET A 399 23.97 -1.42 -19.28
CA MET A 399 22.91 -1.40 -20.29
C MET A 399 23.35 -2.04 -21.61
N ALA A 400 24.55 -1.72 -22.10
CA ALA A 400 25.06 -2.27 -23.35
C ALA A 400 25.11 -3.80 -23.36
N GLU A 401 25.58 -4.40 -22.26
CA GLU A 401 25.62 -5.86 -22.11
C GLU A 401 24.22 -6.48 -22.13
N VAL A 402 23.26 -5.87 -21.42
CA VAL A 402 21.86 -6.34 -21.36
C VAL A 402 21.17 -6.19 -22.71
N LEU A 403 21.43 -5.09 -23.42
CA LEU A 403 20.92 -4.88 -24.77
C LEU A 403 21.35 -5.99 -25.70
N ILE A 404 22.66 -6.28 -25.77
CA ILE A 404 23.21 -7.28 -26.70
C ILE A 404 22.74 -8.70 -26.32
N LYS A 405 22.86 -9.06 -25.06
CA LYS A 405 22.65 -10.46 -24.63
C LYS A 405 21.20 -10.86 -24.41
N ASP A 406 20.37 -9.93 -23.97
CA ASP A 406 19.02 -10.26 -23.51
C ASP A 406 17.91 -9.57 -24.34
N ILE A 407 18.07 -8.27 -24.66
CA ILE A 407 17.03 -7.47 -25.28
C ILE A 407 16.99 -7.67 -26.80
N VAL A 408 18.11 -7.54 -27.46
CA VAL A 408 18.21 -7.68 -28.92
C VAL A 408 17.72 -9.05 -29.42
N PRO A 409 18.12 -10.19 -28.85
CA PRO A 409 17.59 -11.49 -29.27
C PRO A 409 16.06 -11.57 -29.16
N GLN A 410 15.49 -10.96 -28.10
CA GLN A 410 14.06 -10.94 -27.90
C GLN A 410 13.36 -10.03 -28.93
N LEU A 411 13.95 -8.88 -29.26
CA LEU A 411 13.41 -7.97 -30.29
C LEU A 411 13.47 -8.57 -31.68
N LEU A 412 14.56 -9.22 -32.05
CA LEU A 412 14.70 -9.94 -33.33
C LEU A 412 13.62 -10.99 -33.51
N ALA A 413 13.18 -11.64 -32.41
CA ALA A 413 12.13 -12.64 -32.44
C ALA A 413 10.69 -12.06 -32.40
N SER A 414 10.52 -10.80 -31.96
CA SER A 414 9.20 -10.23 -31.63
C SER A 414 8.76 -9.07 -32.53
N VAL A 415 9.68 -8.24 -33.01
CA VAL A 415 9.37 -7.08 -33.86
C VAL A 415 8.81 -7.58 -35.20
N PRO A 416 7.61 -7.15 -35.59
CA PRO A 416 7.00 -7.55 -36.85
C PRO A 416 7.62 -6.82 -38.04
N ASN A 417 7.34 -7.32 -39.26
CA ASN A 417 7.66 -6.66 -40.54
C ASN A 417 9.14 -6.31 -40.72
N GLN A 418 10.05 -7.04 -40.06
CA GLN A 418 11.48 -6.87 -40.31
C GLN A 418 11.83 -7.20 -41.77
N PRO A 419 12.74 -6.43 -42.43
CA PRO A 419 13.26 -6.79 -43.72
C PRO A 419 13.86 -8.20 -43.70
N ASP A 420 13.68 -8.94 -44.76
CA ASP A 420 14.36 -10.22 -44.96
C ASP A 420 15.86 -10.01 -45.26
N GLN A 421 16.62 -11.09 -45.20
CA GLN A 421 18.08 -11.02 -45.38
C GLN A 421 18.45 -10.53 -46.78
N LYS A 422 17.66 -10.89 -47.80
CA LYS A 422 17.90 -10.46 -49.18
C LYS A 422 17.76 -8.94 -49.34
N ALA A 423 16.71 -8.35 -48.80
CA ALA A 423 16.51 -6.89 -48.81
C ALA A 423 17.65 -6.17 -48.04
N LEU A 424 18.11 -6.71 -46.94
CA LEU A 424 19.22 -6.17 -46.15
C LEU A 424 20.56 -6.24 -46.88
N ASP A 425 20.75 -7.25 -47.73
CA ASP A 425 21.97 -7.42 -48.52
C ASP A 425 21.95 -6.49 -49.79
N GLU A 426 20.78 -6.23 -50.34
CA GLU A 426 20.58 -5.32 -51.49
C GLU A 426 20.70 -3.85 -51.08
N ASP A 427 20.22 -3.48 -49.89
CA ASP A 427 20.32 -2.11 -49.38
C ASP A 427 21.19 -2.07 -48.09
N LEU A 428 22.39 -1.50 -48.25
CA LEU A 428 23.34 -1.37 -47.12
C LEU A 428 22.90 -0.39 -46.04
N GLN A 429 21.91 0.46 -46.28
CA GLN A 429 21.38 1.41 -45.30
C GLN A 429 20.11 0.91 -44.62
N LEU A 430 19.48 -0.12 -45.18
CA LEU A 430 18.28 -0.71 -44.60
C LEU A 430 18.59 -1.35 -43.24
N HIS A 431 17.71 -1.16 -42.30
CA HIS A 431 17.81 -1.70 -40.95
C HIS A 431 16.48 -2.39 -40.50
N ARG A 432 16.57 -3.28 -39.54
CA ARG A 432 15.41 -4.05 -39.04
C ARG A 432 14.49 -3.19 -38.19
N PHE A 433 15.08 -2.47 -37.26
CA PHE A 433 14.43 -1.51 -36.36
C PHE A 433 15.50 -0.60 -35.74
N VAL A 434 15.08 0.43 -35.03
CA VAL A 434 15.97 1.39 -34.36
C VAL A 434 15.79 1.28 -32.85
N ILE A 435 16.90 1.18 -32.13
CA ILE A 435 16.93 1.27 -30.65
C ILE A 435 17.41 2.67 -30.26
N VAL A 436 16.58 3.36 -29.48
CA VAL A 436 16.92 4.67 -28.89
C VAL A 436 17.39 4.46 -27.46
N VAL A 437 18.61 4.88 -27.17
CA VAL A 437 19.26 4.66 -25.86
C VAL A 437 19.88 5.92 -25.32
N ASP A 438 20.02 6.01 -23.98
CA ASP A 438 20.75 7.10 -23.35
C ASP A 438 22.26 7.00 -23.68
N ARG A 439 22.94 8.13 -23.54
CA ARG A 439 24.39 8.32 -23.75
C ARG A 439 25.30 7.29 -23.06
N GLU A 440 24.79 6.44 -22.18
CA GLU A 440 25.56 5.33 -21.60
C GLU A 440 26.04 4.33 -22.67
N CYS A 441 25.32 4.20 -23.77
CA CYS A 441 25.60 3.30 -24.89
C CYS A 441 26.25 4.00 -26.10
N SER A 442 26.90 5.15 -25.90
CA SER A 442 27.55 5.92 -26.99
C SER A 442 28.90 5.36 -27.46
N ASN A 443 29.25 4.12 -27.08
CA ASN A 443 30.50 3.47 -27.47
C ASN A 443 30.40 2.95 -28.91
N PHE A 444 31.39 3.28 -29.75
CA PHE A 444 31.43 2.87 -31.14
C PHE A 444 31.40 1.34 -31.32
N SER A 445 32.09 0.57 -30.48
CA SER A 445 32.04 -0.89 -30.56
C SER A 445 30.63 -1.47 -30.34
N PHE A 446 29.85 -0.89 -29.43
CA PHE A 446 28.46 -1.27 -29.20
C PHE A 446 27.58 -0.98 -30.42
N VAL A 447 27.72 0.23 -31.01
CA VAL A 447 26.95 0.61 -32.20
C VAL A 447 27.32 -0.28 -33.39
N SER A 448 28.60 -0.59 -33.58
CA SER A 448 29.10 -1.49 -34.63
C SER A 448 28.54 -2.90 -34.49
N GLU A 449 28.52 -3.46 -33.26
CA GLU A 449 28.02 -4.80 -32.97
C GLU A 449 26.49 -4.90 -33.28
N LEU A 450 25.72 -3.87 -32.95
CA LEU A 450 24.29 -3.83 -33.29
C LEU A 450 24.08 -3.69 -34.81
N TRP A 451 24.93 -2.93 -35.49
CA TRP A 451 24.85 -2.77 -36.93
C TRP A 451 25.20 -4.06 -37.71
N GLU A 452 26.01 -4.95 -37.16
CA GLU A 452 26.22 -6.29 -37.72
C GLU A 452 24.91 -7.07 -37.84
N SER A 453 23.98 -6.85 -36.89
CA SER A 453 22.61 -7.38 -36.93
C SER A 453 21.63 -6.49 -37.68
N ARG A 454 22.11 -5.44 -38.36
CA ARG A 454 21.28 -4.42 -39.04
C ARG A 454 20.25 -3.75 -38.13
N ILE A 455 20.66 -3.44 -36.89
CA ILE A 455 19.87 -2.69 -35.93
C ILE A 455 20.43 -1.26 -35.87
N GLY A 456 19.59 -0.29 -36.15
CA GLY A 456 19.91 1.13 -36.02
C GLY A 456 20.01 1.54 -34.55
N VAL A 457 20.94 2.44 -34.23
CA VAL A 457 21.10 2.98 -32.87
C VAL A 457 21.01 4.50 -32.91
N LEU A 458 20.12 5.05 -32.08
CA LEU A 458 20.02 6.49 -31.86
C LEU A 458 20.41 6.79 -30.42
N THR A 459 21.46 7.58 -30.24
CA THR A 459 21.97 7.95 -28.91
C THR A 459 22.66 9.31 -28.94
N TYR A 460 22.78 9.93 -27.75
CA TYR A 460 23.57 11.16 -27.61
C TYR A 460 25.06 10.84 -27.49
N ARG A 461 25.87 11.53 -28.30
CA ARG A 461 27.32 11.43 -28.18
C ARG A 461 27.82 12.03 -26.87
N LYS A 462 28.69 11.30 -26.15
CA LYS A 462 29.40 11.79 -24.96
C LYS A 462 30.56 12.68 -25.33
N ASN A 463 30.81 13.69 -24.50
CA ASN A 463 32.03 14.52 -24.55
C ASN A 463 32.30 15.15 -25.95
N VAL A 464 31.23 15.67 -26.56
CA VAL A 464 31.33 16.37 -27.86
C VAL A 464 32.19 17.60 -27.66
N LYS A 465 33.40 17.62 -28.26
CA LYS A 465 34.29 18.79 -28.29
C LYS A 465 34.02 19.63 -29.53
N ASP A 466 33.68 19.00 -30.66
CA ASP A 466 33.44 19.65 -31.92
C ASP A 466 32.00 19.42 -32.38
N VAL A 467 31.34 20.47 -32.86
CA VAL A 467 30.03 20.41 -33.49
C VAL A 467 30.20 19.89 -34.90
N TRP A 468 29.43 18.89 -35.30
CA TRP A 468 29.44 18.42 -36.68
C TRP A 468 28.95 19.51 -37.61
N PRO A 469 29.62 19.78 -38.74
CA PRO A 469 29.18 20.79 -39.70
C PRO A 469 27.82 20.45 -40.25
N THR A 470 26.87 21.36 -40.11
CA THR A 470 25.48 21.16 -40.66
C THR A 470 25.43 20.92 -42.13
N GLN A 471 26.49 21.31 -42.87
CA GLN A 471 26.63 21.12 -44.29
C GLN A 471 26.85 19.64 -44.71
N GLU A 472 27.27 18.78 -43.79
CA GLU A 472 27.43 17.34 -43.99
C GLU A 472 26.09 16.57 -43.90
N PHE A 473 25.03 17.21 -43.40
CA PHE A 473 23.70 16.60 -43.33
C PHE A 473 22.95 16.83 -44.63
N GLN A 474 22.62 15.76 -45.33
CA GLN A 474 21.74 15.81 -46.53
C GLN A 474 20.28 15.73 -46.06
N LYS A 475 19.39 16.46 -46.72
CA LYS A 475 17.94 16.25 -46.57
C LYS A 475 17.60 14.89 -47.14
N SER A 476 17.03 14.02 -46.31
CA SER A 476 16.42 12.76 -46.76
C SER A 476 15.11 13.01 -47.45
#